data_6758b678772ebbcf2f2df52f4cc42003
#
_entry.id   6758b678772ebbcf2f2df52f4cc42003
#
_cell.length_a   1.000
_cell.length_b   1.000
_cell.length_c   1.000
_cell.angle_alpha   90.00
_cell.angle_beta   90.00
_cell.angle_gamma   90.00
#
_symmetry.space_group_name_H-M   'P 1'
#
loop_
_entity.id
_entity.type
_entity.pdbx_description
1 polymer ?
#
loop_
_entity_poly.entity_id
_entity_poly.type
_entity_poly.pdbx_seq_one_letter_code
_entity_poly.pdbx_strand_id
1 'polypeptide(L)'
;MDTAASLTLIPLMGPWHLRHPRWNVVTVRDALEASAPEVLWTTALPPDFERDASWHDTDEIALPWTVAPWAARRGTPLRGIGAPGAEDAADFERYLAAYPQARAPLDAARAALRPLPELLPQALDLPRVLDEVLPPLAQELRLRVEAFGDGPGTGWRLRRARAARERITADLRPTGASGRSPRGVVLAEADLWPALTAELDEAGVAWSPAASPPVSDDARRRSLLDVAWRGEAADVAGLLGRLRELDLAEARFLEAQLLLAHDHAGEALEVLEAAAAGDFREPYLLPGLLLARLGQLRDLAGKRDRALQAYRGALALGWVPAEAREAAEAGMRAPFALPAADEADPA
;
A
#
# COMPACT_ATOMS: atom_id res chain seq x y z
N MET A 1 -11.04 -19.70 -33.13
CA MET A 1 -11.61 -18.87 -32.07
C MET A 1 -10.42 -18.15 -31.46
N ASP A 2 -10.22 -16.88 -31.87
CA ASP A 2 -9.22 -16.00 -31.24
C ASP A 2 -9.62 -15.81 -29.78
N THR A 3 -8.88 -16.39 -28.87
CA THR A 3 -8.98 -16.01 -27.46
C THR A 3 -8.41 -14.62 -27.34
N ALA A 4 -9.31 -13.63 -27.34
CA ALA A 4 -8.95 -12.24 -27.06
C ALA A 4 -8.08 -12.21 -25.79
N ALA A 5 -7.03 -11.41 -25.80
CA ALA A 5 -6.18 -11.22 -24.63
C ALA A 5 -7.05 -10.83 -23.42
N SER A 6 -7.00 -11.65 -22.39
CA SER A 6 -7.80 -11.41 -21.19
C SER A 6 -6.96 -10.55 -20.22
N LEU A 7 -7.25 -9.27 -20.18
CA LEU A 7 -6.66 -8.34 -19.21
C LEU A 7 -7.58 -8.22 -18.00
N THR A 8 -7.06 -8.51 -16.83
CA THR A 8 -7.79 -8.32 -15.57
C THR A 8 -7.26 -7.09 -14.84
N LEU A 9 -8.14 -6.25 -14.33
CA LEU A 9 -7.79 -5.07 -13.54
C LEU A 9 -8.15 -5.29 -12.08
N ILE A 10 -7.24 -4.89 -11.19
CA ILE A 10 -7.40 -4.93 -9.73
C ILE A 10 -7.17 -3.52 -9.18
N PRO A 11 -8.14 -2.90 -8.50
CA PRO A 11 -7.96 -1.59 -7.91
C PRO A 11 -7.10 -1.67 -6.66
N LEU A 12 -6.10 -0.79 -6.56
CA LEU A 12 -5.31 -0.57 -5.35
C LEU A 12 -5.87 0.64 -4.59
N MET A 13 -5.95 0.50 -3.27
CA MET A 13 -6.57 1.49 -2.38
C MET A 13 -5.54 2.14 -1.44
N GLY A 14 -4.25 1.97 -1.68
CA GLY A 14 -3.20 2.51 -0.82
C GLY A 14 -3.33 2.03 0.62
N PRO A 15 -3.14 2.92 1.60
CA PRO A 15 -3.25 2.57 3.03
C PRO A 15 -4.68 2.20 3.46
N TRP A 16 -5.71 2.48 2.64
CA TRP A 16 -7.08 2.08 2.96
C TRP A 16 -7.28 0.57 3.02
N HIS A 17 -6.41 -0.23 2.40
CA HIS A 17 -6.41 -1.69 2.55
C HIS A 17 -6.34 -2.13 4.02
N LEU A 18 -5.74 -1.35 4.92
CA LEU A 18 -5.72 -1.63 6.36
C LEU A 18 -7.11 -1.52 7.02
N ARG A 19 -8.07 -0.82 6.41
CA ARG A 19 -9.41 -0.60 6.95
C ARG A 19 -10.47 -1.58 6.42
N HIS A 20 -10.14 -2.32 5.36
CA HIS A 20 -11.11 -3.13 4.64
C HIS A 20 -10.89 -4.63 4.87
N PRO A 21 -11.60 -5.26 5.84
CA PRO A 21 -11.39 -6.67 6.18
C PRO A 21 -11.58 -7.64 5.00
N ARG A 22 -12.39 -7.24 4.01
CA ARG A 22 -12.70 -8.03 2.82
C ARG A 22 -11.98 -7.57 1.56
N TRP A 23 -11.22 -6.46 1.65
CA TRP A 23 -10.37 -5.94 0.59
C TRP A 23 -9.03 -5.47 1.14
N ASN A 24 -8.41 -6.28 2.01
CA ASN A 24 -7.08 -6.04 2.55
C ASN A 24 -5.97 -6.53 1.59
N VAL A 25 -4.72 -6.34 1.95
CA VAL A 25 -3.56 -6.70 1.10
C VAL A 25 -3.50 -8.20 0.77
N VAL A 26 -4.05 -9.06 1.62
CA VAL A 26 -4.12 -10.52 1.37
C VAL A 26 -5.22 -10.84 0.37
N THR A 27 -6.37 -10.17 0.43
CA THR A 27 -7.44 -10.37 -0.57
C THR A 27 -7.02 -9.88 -1.96
N VAL A 28 -6.17 -8.85 -2.06
CA VAL A 28 -5.52 -8.46 -3.34
C VAL A 28 -4.67 -9.61 -3.88
N ARG A 29 -3.83 -10.24 -3.04
CA ARG A 29 -3.05 -11.43 -3.41
C ARG A 29 -3.95 -12.58 -3.84
N ASP A 30 -5.02 -12.85 -3.10
CA ASP A 30 -5.95 -13.95 -3.41
C ASP A 30 -6.66 -13.71 -4.76
N ALA A 31 -6.99 -12.46 -5.10
CA ALA A 31 -7.51 -12.09 -6.42
C ALA A 31 -6.47 -12.31 -7.55
N LEU A 32 -5.19 -12.01 -7.28
CA LEU A 32 -4.10 -12.34 -8.20
C LEU A 32 -3.97 -13.86 -8.41
N GLU A 33 -4.02 -14.61 -7.34
CA GLU A 33 -3.92 -16.07 -7.42
C GLU A 33 -5.06 -16.69 -8.24
N ALA A 34 -6.29 -16.21 -8.03
CA ALA A 34 -7.46 -16.61 -8.80
C ALA A 34 -7.35 -16.23 -10.30
N SER A 35 -6.74 -15.09 -10.60
CA SER A 35 -6.53 -14.62 -11.99
C SER A 35 -5.41 -15.37 -12.71
N ALA A 36 -4.52 -16.05 -11.98
CA ALA A 36 -3.37 -16.82 -12.49
C ALA A 36 -2.60 -16.09 -13.61
N PRO A 37 -2.06 -14.85 -13.35
CA PRO A 37 -1.41 -14.06 -14.38
C PRO A 37 -0.07 -14.65 -14.80
N GLU A 38 0.27 -14.44 -16.08
CA GLU A 38 1.58 -14.72 -16.67
C GLU A 38 2.49 -13.48 -16.62
N VAL A 39 1.88 -12.30 -16.45
CA VAL A 39 2.55 -11.01 -16.25
C VAL A 39 1.70 -10.09 -15.39
N LEU A 40 2.36 -9.32 -14.52
CA LEU A 40 1.75 -8.29 -13.69
C LEU A 40 2.27 -6.91 -14.10
N TRP A 41 1.38 -5.95 -14.15
CA TRP A 41 1.73 -4.53 -14.23
C TRP A 41 1.19 -3.80 -13.01
N THR A 42 1.88 -2.73 -12.60
CA THR A 42 1.36 -1.81 -11.58
C THR A 42 1.58 -0.36 -12.00
N THR A 43 0.55 0.45 -11.84
CA THR A 43 0.62 1.89 -12.11
C THR A 43 1.33 2.67 -11.02
N ALA A 44 1.48 2.08 -9.84
CA ALA A 44 2.05 2.73 -8.66
C ALA A 44 3.60 2.79 -8.67
N LEU A 45 4.25 2.01 -9.51
CA LEU A 45 5.71 1.94 -9.57
C LEU A 45 6.23 2.33 -10.97
N PRO A 46 7.38 3.03 -11.06
CA PRO A 46 8.02 3.32 -12.34
C PRO A 46 8.63 2.05 -12.97
N PRO A 47 8.98 2.06 -14.28
CA PRO A 47 9.49 0.88 -14.98
C PRO A 47 10.78 0.29 -14.42
N ASP A 48 11.57 1.08 -13.75
CA ASP A 48 12.89 0.73 -13.23
C ASP A 48 12.93 0.69 -11.68
N PHE A 49 11.78 0.52 -11.07
CA PHE A 49 11.62 0.54 -9.59
C PHE A 49 12.56 -0.44 -8.87
N GLU A 50 12.95 -1.55 -9.49
CA GLU A 50 13.83 -2.57 -8.88
C GLU A 50 15.28 -2.09 -8.69
N ARG A 51 15.67 -0.95 -9.30
CA ARG A 51 17.04 -0.41 -9.17
C ARG A 51 17.36 0.13 -7.78
N ASP A 52 16.31 0.50 -7.06
CA ASP A 52 16.42 1.12 -5.74
C ASP A 52 15.38 0.51 -4.80
N ALA A 53 15.76 0.24 -3.56
CA ALA A 53 14.86 -0.29 -2.55
C ALA A 53 13.81 0.73 -2.06
N SER A 54 13.91 2.01 -2.46
CA SER A 54 12.95 3.08 -2.07
C SER A 54 11.52 2.82 -2.54
N TRP A 55 11.29 1.93 -3.53
CA TRP A 55 9.95 1.56 -3.94
C TRP A 55 9.12 0.92 -2.82
N HIS A 56 9.76 0.44 -1.76
CA HIS A 56 9.07 -0.07 -0.59
C HIS A 56 8.39 1.03 0.24
N ASP A 57 8.77 2.30 0.03
CA ASP A 57 8.14 3.47 0.63
C ASP A 57 6.86 3.91 -0.11
N THR A 58 6.37 3.09 -1.06
CA THR A 58 5.13 3.38 -1.78
C THR A 58 3.92 3.40 -0.84
N ASP A 59 2.99 4.33 -1.09
CA ASP A 59 1.70 4.36 -0.40
C ASP A 59 0.83 3.14 -0.73
N GLU A 60 1.13 2.42 -1.83
CA GLU A 60 0.42 1.20 -2.21
C GLU A 60 0.94 -0.01 -1.45
N ILE A 61 0.56 -0.10 -0.17
CA ILE A 61 1.05 -1.10 0.78
C ILE A 61 0.86 -2.56 0.33
N ALA A 62 -0.12 -2.85 -0.52
CA ALA A 62 -0.33 -4.20 -1.06
C ALA A 62 0.88 -4.68 -1.88
N LEU A 63 1.62 -3.77 -2.53
CA LEU A 63 2.77 -4.12 -3.36
C LEU A 63 3.92 -4.73 -2.54
N PRO A 64 4.53 -4.04 -1.57
CA PRO A 64 5.62 -4.61 -0.79
C PRO A 64 5.17 -5.70 0.21
N TRP A 65 3.93 -5.68 0.70
CA TRP A 65 3.49 -6.60 1.73
C TRP A 65 3.12 -7.98 1.19
N THR A 66 2.47 -8.06 0.03
CA THR A 66 1.93 -9.33 -0.47
C THR A 66 2.20 -9.58 -1.95
N VAL A 67 2.06 -8.58 -2.80
CA VAL A 67 2.11 -8.74 -4.26
C VAL A 67 3.51 -9.09 -4.75
N ALA A 68 4.52 -8.28 -4.42
CA ALA A 68 5.89 -8.53 -4.87
C ALA A 68 6.47 -9.83 -4.29
N PRO A 69 6.31 -10.16 -2.99
CA PRO A 69 6.67 -11.47 -2.47
C PRO A 69 5.96 -12.63 -3.16
N TRP A 70 4.67 -12.47 -3.46
CA TRP A 70 3.90 -13.49 -4.19
C TRP A 70 4.43 -13.66 -5.61
N ALA A 71 4.65 -12.58 -6.35
CA ALA A 71 5.17 -12.58 -7.71
C ALA A 71 6.55 -13.25 -7.78
N ALA A 72 7.45 -12.92 -6.85
CA ALA A 72 8.78 -13.52 -6.77
C ALA A 72 8.72 -15.04 -6.52
N ARG A 73 7.88 -15.50 -5.59
CA ARG A 73 7.70 -16.93 -5.31
C ARG A 73 7.15 -17.72 -6.51
N ARG A 74 6.31 -17.08 -7.33
CA ARG A 74 5.68 -17.67 -8.52
C ARG A 74 6.54 -17.55 -9.78
N GLY A 75 7.57 -16.71 -9.75
CA GLY A 75 8.34 -16.36 -10.96
C GLY A 75 7.51 -15.56 -11.97
N THR A 76 6.45 -14.89 -11.52
CA THR A 76 5.61 -14.03 -12.35
C THR A 76 6.26 -12.65 -12.42
N PRO A 77 6.61 -12.12 -13.61
CA PRO A 77 7.25 -10.82 -13.70
C PRO A 77 6.28 -9.71 -13.25
N LEU A 78 6.71 -8.89 -12.29
CA LEU A 78 6.04 -7.65 -11.88
C LEU A 78 6.72 -6.48 -12.60
N ARG A 79 5.95 -5.69 -13.35
CA ARG A 79 6.44 -4.56 -14.14
C ARG A 79 5.82 -3.27 -13.67
N GLY A 80 6.65 -2.29 -13.30
CA GLY A 80 6.22 -0.94 -13.07
C GLY A 80 5.84 -0.27 -14.39
N ILE A 81 4.68 0.34 -14.46
CA ILE A 81 4.22 1.11 -15.62
C ILE A 81 3.80 2.53 -15.24
N GLY A 82 3.96 2.89 -13.97
CA GLY A 82 3.71 4.23 -13.46
C GLY A 82 4.69 5.26 -14.04
N ALA A 83 4.31 6.50 -13.96
CA ALA A 83 5.15 7.64 -14.27
C ALA A 83 5.10 8.63 -13.09
N PRO A 84 6.19 9.31 -12.75
CA PRO A 84 6.20 10.30 -11.68
C PRO A 84 5.19 11.42 -11.98
N GLY A 85 4.43 11.84 -10.96
CA GLY A 85 3.37 12.85 -11.08
C GLY A 85 3.57 14.10 -10.22
N ALA A 86 4.68 14.18 -9.48
CA ALA A 86 4.90 15.25 -8.49
C ALA A 86 5.06 16.66 -9.10
N GLU A 87 5.57 16.78 -10.33
CA GLU A 87 5.79 18.07 -10.99
C GLU A 87 4.48 18.78 -11.34
N ASP A 88 3.41 18.02 -11.59
CA ASP A 88 2.12 18.57 -12.03
C ASP A 88 1.32 19.26 -10.92
N ALA A 89 1.53 18.93 -9.66
CA ALA A 89 0.80 19.55 -8.55
C ALA A 89 1.18 21.02 -8.38
N ALA A 90 2.48 21.33 -8.43
CA ALA A 90 2.97 22.70 -8.33
C ALA A 90 2.56 23.54 -9.55
N ASP A 91 2.55 22.96 -10.73
CA ASP A 91 2.06 23.62 -11.96
C ASP A 91 0.57 23.93 -11.87
N PHE A 92 -0.21 23.02 -11.30
CA PHE A 92 -1.65 23.23 -11.11
C PHE A 92 -1.93 24.33 -10.10
N GLU A 93 -1.21 24.39 -8.99
CA GLU A 93 -1.35 25.49 -8.01
C GLU A 93 -0.95 26.84 -8.61
N ARG A 94 0.13 26.91 -9.42
CA ARG A 94 0.48 28.13 -10.16
C ARG A 94 -0.60 28.54 -11.14
N TYR A 95 -1.20 27.59 -11.84
CA TYR A 95 -2.31 27.84 -12.74
C TYR A 95 -3.53 28.41 -11.99
N LEU A 96 -3.93 27.84 -10.85
CA LEU A 96 -5.04 28.33 -10.02
C LEU A 96 -4.78 29.71 -9.44
N ALA A 97 -3.52 30.05 -9.14
CA ALA A 97 -3.13 31.38 -8.69
C ALA A 97 -3.26 32.41 -9.82
N ALA A 98 -2.85 32.03 -11.05
CA ALA A 98 -2.94 32.90 -12.23
C ALA A 98 -4.38 33.07 -12.77
N TYR A 99 -5.23 32.04 -12.57
CA TYR A 99 -6.60 32.00 -13.08
C TYR A 99 -7.61 31.67 -11.96
N PRO A 100 -7.93 32.63 -11.05
CA PRO A 100 -8.82 32.38 -9.91
C PRO A 100 -10.21 31.85 -10.29
N GLN A 101 -10.71 32.19 -11.49
CA GLN A 101 -11.99 31.70 -12.02
C GLN A 101 -12.01 30.17 -12.27
N ALA A 102 -10.84 29.54 -12.36
CA ALA A 102 -10.72 28.10 -12.50
C ALA A 102 -11.08 27.33 -11.21
N ARG A 103 -11.19 28.02 -10.07
CA ARG A 103 -11.56 27.41 -8.78
C ARG A 103 -12.99 26.87 -8.78
N ALA A 104 -13.94 27.59 -9.33
CA ALA A 104 -15.35 27.19 -9.34
C ALA A 104 -15.58 25.84 -10.08
N PRO A 105 -15.10 25.62 -11.33
CA PRO A 105 -15.20 24.31 -11.95
C PRO A 105 -14.40 23.22 -11.21
N LEU A 106 -13.26 23.55 -10.58
CA LEU A 106 -12.53 22.59 -9.76
C LEU A 106 -13.34 22.15 -8.53
N ASP A 107 -13.99 23.10 -7.84
CA ASP A 107 -14.82 22.79 -6.68
C ASP A 107 -16.06 21.98 -7.09
N ALA A 108 -16.63 22.25 -8.27
CA ALA A 108 -17.71 21.43 -8.85
C ALA A 108 -17.25 19.99 -9.13
N ALA A 109 -16.03 19.80 -9.66
CA ALA A 109 -15.47 18.48 -9.87
C ALA A 109 -15.19 17.77 -8.53
N ARG A 110 -14.57 18.45 -7.58
CA ARG A 110 -14.32 17.91 -6.23
C ARG A 110 -15.60 17.53 -5.47
N ALA A 111 -16.72 18.18 -5.77
CA ALA A 111 -18.00 17.83 -5.19
C ALA A 111 -18.44 16.39 -5.49
N ALA A 112 -17.98 15.80 -6.58
CA ALA A 112 -18.21 14.38 -6.87
C ALA A 112 -17.57 13.45 -5.84
N LEU A 113 -16.49 13.88 -5.18
CA LEU A 113 -15.79 13.08 -4.17
C LEU A 113 -16.41 13.16 -2.78
N ARG A 114 -17.48 13.96 -2.57
CA ARG A 114 -18.13 14.13 -1.26
C ARG A 114 -18.56 12.83 -0.57
N PRO A 115 -18.96 11.76 -1.29
CA PRO A 115 -19.30 10.49 -0.63
C PRO A 115 -18.10 9.76 -0.03
N LEU A 116 -16.88 9.96 -0.55
CA LEU A 116 -15.71 9.17 -0.18
C LEU A 116 -15.27 9.30 1.30
N PRO A 117 -15.27 10.50 1.93
CA PRO A 117 -14.92 10.63 3.34
C PRO A 117 -15.78 9.81 4.30
N GLU A 118 -17.06 9.58 3.95
CA GLU A 118 -17.99 8.76 4.75
C GLU A 118 -17.90 7.28 4.36
N LEU A 119 -17.56 6.97 3.11
CA LEU A 119 -17.51 5.62 2.57
C LEU A 119 -16.19 4.90 2.91
N LEU A 120 -15.04 5.55 2.71
CA LEU A 120 -13.73 4.93 2.88
C LEU A 120 -13.44 4.40 4.30
N PRO A 121 -13.96 4.99 5.40
CA PRO A 121 -13.82 4.40 6.72
C PRO A 121 -14.64 3.12 6.95
N GLN A 122 -15.63 2.82 6.08
CA GLN A 122 -16.45 1.63 6.20
C GLN A 122 -15.69 0.38 5.75
N ALA A 123 -16.16 -0.80 6.18
CA ALA A 123 -15.63 -2.08 5.72
C ALA A 123 -16.07 -2.35 4.27
N LEU A 124 -15.17 -2.11 3.31
CA LEU A 124 -15.41 -2.36 1.90
C LEU A 124 -14.92 -3.75 1.47
N ASP A 125 -15.57 -4.30 0.46
CA ASP A 125 -15.09 -5.42 -0.35
C ASP A 125 -14.90 -4.96 -1.80
N LEU A 126 -14.36 -5.83 -2.66
CA LEU A 126 -14.08 -5.47 -4.05
C LEU A 126 -15.32 -4.99 -4.81
N PRO A 127 -16.51 -5.63 -4.74
CA PRO A 127 -17.71 -5.11 -5.37
C PRO A 127 -18.06 -3.68 -4.94
N ARG A 128 -18.02 -3.39 -3.65
CA ARG A 128 -18.28 -2.04 -3.15
C ARG A 128 -17.23 -1.03 -3.60
N VAL A 129 -15.95 -1.42 -3.69
CA VAL A 129 -14.91 -0.55 -4.28
C VAL A 129 -15.25 -0.21 -5.71
N LEU A 130 -15.62 -1.21 -6.53
CA LEU A 130 -15.98 -1.02 -7.94
C LEU A 130 -17.25 -0.17 -8.11
N ASP A 131 -18.26 -0.40 -7.27
CA ASP A 131 -19.59 0.20 -7.46
C ASP A 131 -19.77 1.53 -6.69
N GLU A 132 -19.04 1.75 -5.59
CA GLU A 132 -19.25 2.91 -4.71
C GLU A 132 -18.03 3.86 -4.67
N VAL A 133 -16.79 3.36 -4.80
CA VAL A 133 -15.58 4.19 -4.71
C VAL A 133 -15.13 4.69 -6.09
N LEU A 134 -15.04 3.81 -7.08
CA LEU A 134 -14.54 4.19 -8.41
C LEU A 134 -15.45 5.14 -9.19
N PRO A 135 -16.81 5.05 -9.13
CA PRO A 135 -17.67 5.96 -9.85
C PRO A 135 -17.53 7.45 -9.45
N PRO A 136 -17.44 7.84 -8.17
CA PRO A 136 -17.10 9.21 -7.77
C PRO A 136 -15.78 9.71 -8.35
N LEU A 137 -14.74 8.87 -8.37
CA LEU A 137 -13.44 9.20 -8.96
C LEU A 137 -13.55 9.41 -10.49
N ALA A 138 -14.32 8.56 -11.17
CA ALA A 138 -14.59 8.71 -12.60
C ALA A 138 -15.38 9.99 -12.90
N GLN A 139 -16.37 10.31 -12.09
CA GLN A 139 -17.15 11.53 -12.21
C GLN A 139 -16.27 12.78 -12.01
N GLU A 140 -15.41 12.79 -10.98
CA GLU A 140 -14.48 13.88 -10.70
C GLU A 140 -13.54 14.10 -11.90
N LEU A 141 -12.91 13.02 -12.40
CA LEU A 141 -12.02 13.13 -13.55
C LEU A 141 -12.75 13.66 -14.79
N ARG A 142 -13.95 13.16 -15.08
CA ARG A 142 -14.74 13.63 -16.22
C ARG A 142 -15.02 15.13 -16.13
N LEU A 143 -15.48 15.62 -14.98
CA LEU A 143 -15.76 17.05 -14.78
C LEU A 143 -14.50 17.90 -14.90
N ARG A 144 -13.34 17.41 -14.42
CA ARG A 144 -12.07 18.08 -14.62
C ARG A 144 -11.66 18.13 -16.09
N VAL A 145 -11.79 17.03 -16.81
CA VAL A 145 -11.46 16.99 -18.25
C VAL A 145 -12.38 17.93 -19.04
N GLU A 146 -13.66 17.99 -18.72
CA GLU A 146 -14.61 18.94 -19.31
C GLU A 146 -14.20 20.39 -19.05
N ALA A 147 -13.67 20.69 -17.85
CA ALA A 147 -13.31 22.06 -17.47
C ALA A 147 -11.90 22.48 -17.91
N PHE A 148 -10.93 21.57 -17.94
CA PHE A 148 -9.50 21.89 -18.08
C PHE A 148 -8.84 21.17 -19.29
N GLY A 149 -9.52 20.23 -19.94
CA GLY A 149 -8.95 19.41 -21.02
C GLY A 149 -7.69 18.65 -20.55
N ASP A 150 -6.67 18.58 -21.39
CA ASP A 150 -5.34 18.02 -21.09
C ASP A 150 -4.44 19.01 -20.33
N GLY A 151 -5.04 20.02 -19.69
CA GLY A 151 -4.32 21.10 -19.00
C GLY A 151 -3.80 20.71 -17.62
N PRO A 152 -3.26 21.71 -16.88
CA PRO A 152 -2.84 21.54 -15.51
C PRO A 152 -3.93 20.95 -14.62
N GLY A 153 -3.60 19.96 -13.80
CA GLY A 153 -4.53 19.28 -12.87
C GLY A 153 -5.27 18.08 -13.45
N THR A 154 -5.21 17.84 -14.75
CA THR A 154 -5.78 16.66 -15.43
C THR A 154 -4.74 15.93 -16.27
N GLY A 155 -3.94 16.66 -17.02
CA GLY A 155 -3.03 16.13 -18.03
C GLY A 155 -2.05 15.09 -17.50
N TRP A 156 -1.63 15.21 -16.25
CA TRP A 156 -0.73 14.21 -15.65
C TRP A 156 -1.41 12.83 -15.52
N ARG A 157 -2.68 12.76 -15.07
CA ARG A 157 -3.43 11.49 -14.99
C ARG A 157 -3.62 10.90 -16.39
N LEU A 158 -3.99 11.70 -17.35
CA LEU A 158 -4.21 11.25 -18.74
C LEU A 158 -2.91 10.76 -19.38
N ARG A 159 -1.79 11.49 -19.19
CA ARG A 159 -0.48 11.04 -19.68
C ARG A 159 -0.01 9.76 -19.01
N ARG A 160 -0.19 9.60 -17.67
CA ARG A 160 0.12 8.35 -16.95
C ARG A 160 -0.70 7.18 -17.50
N ALA A 161 -2.01 7.37 -17.67
CA ALA A 161 -2.90 6.35 -18.19
C ALA A 161 -2.52 5.93 -19.61
N ARG A 162 -2.25 6.90 -20.49
CA ARG A 162 -1.80 6.66 -21.87
C ARG A 162 -0.48 5.89 -21.91
N ALA A 163 0.52 6.32 -21.14
CA ALA A 163 1.79 5.63 -21.05
C ALA A 163 1.65 4.20 -20.50
N ALA A 164 0.78 4.00 -19.50
CA ALA A 164 0.48 2.67 -18.98
C ALA A 164 -0.18 1.78 -20.05
N ARG A 165 -1.21 2.28 -20.75
CA ARG A 165 -1.86 1.58 -21.87
C ARG A 165 -0.86 1.18 -22.96
N GLU A 166 0.06 2.09 -23.36
CA GLU A 166 1.07 1.82 -24.38
C GLU A 166 1.99 0.66 -23.98
N ARG A 167 2.44 0.63 -22.73
CA ARG A 167 3.29 -0.46 -22.22
C ARG A 167 2.52 -1.77 -22.14
N ILE A 168 1.30 -1.77 -21.60
CA ILE A 168 0.45 -2.95 -21.52
C ILE A 168 0.20 -3.51 -22.93
N THR A 169 -0.19 -2.68 -23.88
CA THR A 169 -0.48 -3.13 -25.25
C THR A 169 0.76 -3.63 -25.98
N ALA A 170 1.93 -3.07 -25.73
CA ALA A 170 3.20 -3.56 -26.27
C ALA A 170 3.51 -4.97 -25.76
N ASP A 171 3.33 -5.21 -24.46
CA ASP A 171 3.59 -6.48 -23.81
C ASP A 171 2.55 -7.56 -24.12
N LEU A 172 1.30 -7.17 -24.38
CA LEU A 172 0.22 -8.09 -24.75
C LEU A 172 0.31 -8.60 -26.19
N ARG A 173 1.19 -8.02 -27.03
CA ARG A 173 1.39 -8.53 -28.38
C ARG A 173 1.83 -9.99 -28.35
N PRO A 174 1.22 -10.84 -29.20
CA PRO A 174 1.63 -12.23 -29.30
C PRO A 174 3.13 -12.32 -29.58
N THR A 175 3.88 -13.00 -28.71
CA THR A 175 5.32 -13.22 -28.87
C THR A 175 5.61 -14.72 -28.92
N GLY A 176 6.55 -15.11 -29.78
CA GLY A 176 7.03 -16.49 -29.89
C GLY A 176 6.13 -17.42 -30.72
N ALA A 177 6.47 -18.69 -30.73
CA ALA A 177 5.84 -19.72 -31.57
C ALA A 177 4.38 -20.06 -31.21
N SER A 178 3.91 -19.67 -30.02
CA SER A 178 2.54 -19.94 -29.57
C SER A 178 1.51 -19.01 -30.18
N GLY A 179 1.89 -17.81 -30.66
CA GLY A 179 0.98 -16.81 -31.19
C GLY A 179 -0.13 -16.36 -30.22
N ARG A 180 -0.03 -16.69 -28.93
CA ARG A 180 -1.01 -16.36 -27.90
C ARG A 180 -0.55 -15.16 -27.07
N SER A 181 -1.48 -14.25 -26.81
CA SER A 181 -1.24 -13.17 -25.83
C SER A 181 -1.19 -13.73 -24.41
N PRO A 182 -0.30 -13.21 -23.54
CA PRO A 182 -0.25 -13.60 -22.15
C PRO A 182 -1.50 -13.18 -21.39
N ARG A 183 -1.88 -13.93 -20.34
CA ARG A 183 -2.87 -13.50 -19.37
C ARG A 183 -2.22 -12.42 -18.49
N GLY A 184 -2.75 -11.22 -18.54
CA GLY A 184 -2.21 -10.09 -17.83
C GLY A 184 -3.11 -9.60 -16.70
N VAL A 185 -2.49 -9.12 -15.61
CA VAL A 185 -3.19 -8.41 -14.55
C VAL A 185 -2.56 -7.04 -14.35
N VAL A 186 -3.39 -6.01 -14.27
CA VAL A 186 -2.97 -4.64 -13.92
C VAL A 186 -3.45 -4.31 -12.53
N LEU A 187 -2.52 -3.98 -11.67
CA LEU A 187 -2.77 -3.40 -10.36
C LEU A 187 -2.78 -1.88 -10.52
N ALA A 188 -3.98 -1.30 -10.51
CA ALA A 188 -4.18 0.12 -10.81
C ALA A 188 -4.58 0.91 -9.56
N GLU A 189 -3.86 1.99 -9.29
CA GLU A 189 -4.26 2.98 -8.26
C GLU A 189 -5.69 3.45 -8.52
N ALA A 190 -6.51 3.54 -7.48
CA ALA A 190 -7.92 3.86 -7.60
C ALA A 190 -8.17 5.23 -8.26
N ASP A 191 -7.29 6.21 -8.04
CA ASP A 191 -7.38 7.54 -8.64
C ASP A 191 -7.00 7.55 -10.14
N LEU A 192 -6.16 6.61 -10.58
CA LEU A 192 -5.78 6.45 -11.99
C LEU A 192 -6.74 5.51 -12.75
N TRP A 193 -7.49 4.68 -12.05
CA TRP A 193 -8.41 3.71 -12.64
C TRP A 193 -9.32 4.28 -13.73
N PRO A 194 -10.02 5.42 -13.51
CA PRO A 194 -10.93 5.95 -14.54
C PRO A 194 -10.22 6.35 -15.83
N ALA A 195 -9.04 6.96 -15.72
CA ALA A 195 -8.26 7.37 -16.89
C ALA A 195 -7.71 6.14 -17.63
N LEU A 196 -7.22 5.14 -16.91
CA LEU A 196 -6.65 3.91 -17.48
C LEU A 196 -7.72 3.10 -18.21
N THR A 197 -8.90 2.92 -17.62
CA THR A 197 -10.00 2.16 -18.26
C THR A 197 -10.49 2.85 -19.53
N ALA A 198 -10.61 4.18 -19.53
CA ALA A 198 -10.96 4.95 -20.72
C ALA A 198 -9.92 4.78 -21.85
N GLU A 199 -8.61 4.83 -21.54
CA GLU A 199 -7.54 4.61 -22.53
C GLU A 199 -7.53 3.17 -23.06
N LEU A 200 -7.84 2.17 -22.24
CA LEU A 200 -7.96 0.77 -22.69
C LEU A 200 -9.16 0.57 -23.59
N ASP A 201 -10.32 1.17 -23.25
CA ASP A 201 -11.53 1.10 -24.07
C ASP A 201 -11.33 1.78 -25.43
N GLU A 202 -10.70 2.98 -25.45
CA GLU A 202 -10.37 3.69 -26.68
C GLU A 202 -9.42 2.88 -27.58
N ALA A 203 -8.49 2.17 -26.98
CA ALA A 203 -7.56 1.28 -27.70
C ALA A 203 -8.18 -0.06 -28.12
N GLY A 204 -9.44 -0.34 -27.77
CA GLY A 204 -10.11 -1.60 -28.05
C GLY A 204 -9.51 -2.81 -27.30
N VAL A 205 -8.84 -2.57 -26.17
CA VAL A 205 -8.29 -3.63 -25.31
C VAL A 205 -9.39 -4.19 -24.43
N ALA A 206 -9.74 -5.46 -24.62
CA ALA A 206 -10.72 -6.14 -23.78
C ALA A 206 -10.16 -6.35 -22.37
N TRP A 207 -10.86 -5.87 -21.37
CA TRP A 207 -10.52 -6.01 -19.96
C TRP A 207 -11.73 -6.32 -19.10
N SER A 208 -11.51 -6.80 -17.88
CA SER A 208 -12.54 -6.98 -16.87
C SER A 208 -11.96 -6.71 -15.48
N PRO A 209 -12.76 -6.27 -14.51
CA PRO A 209 -12.32 -6.25 -13.12
C PRO A 209 -12.10 -7.69 -12.63
N ALA A 210 -11.22 -7.85 -11.65
CA ALA A 210 -11.03 -9.14 -11.00
C ALA A 210 -12.32 -9.63 -10.34
N ALA A 211 -12.51 -10.95 -10.30
CA ALA A 211 -13.56 -11.53 -9.48
C ALA A 211 -13.22 -11.34 -7.98
N SER A 212 -14.24 -11.08 -7.18
CA SER A 212 -14.08 -11.02 -5.71
C SER A 212 -13.70 -12.40 -5.18
N PRO A 213 -12.51 -12.56 -4.58
CA PRO A 213 -12.14 -13.86 -4.03
C PRO A 213 -12.94 -14.13 -2.75
N PRO A 214 -13.16 -15.40 -2.39
CA PRO A 214 -13.68 -15.74 -1.06
C PRO A 214 -12.68 -15.29 0.01
N VAL A 215 -13.20 -14.86 1.15
CA VAL A 215 -12.35 -14.43 2.28
C VAL A 215 -11.63 -15.65 2.86
N SER A 216 -10.33 -15.75 2.61
CA SER A 216 -9.46 -16.80 3.13
C SER A 216 -9.20 -16.65 4.65
N ASP A 217 -8.67 -17.70 5.29
CA ASP A 217 -8.25 -17.61 6.69
C ASP A 217 -7.05 -16.66 6.86
N ASP A 218 -6.18 -16.57 5.86
CA ASP A 218 -5.09 -15.60 5.81
C ASP A 218 -5.64 -14.17 5.77
N ALA A 219 -6.68 -13.90 4.96
CA ALA A 219 -7.33 -12.59 4.91
C ALA A 219 -8.00 -12.23 6.24
N ARG A 220 -8.59 -13.20 6.96
CA ARG A 220 -9.14 -12.99 8.31
C ARG A 220 -8.05 -12.67 9.33
N ARG A 221 -6.94 -13.42 9.30
CA ARG A 221 -5.76 -13.13 10.13
C ARG A 221 -5.19 -11.75 9.83
N ARG A 222 -5.05 -11.39 8.55
CA ARG A 222 -4.60 -10.05 8.14
C ARG A 222 -5.50 -8.96 8.71
N SER A 223 -6.81 -9.11 8.65
CA SER A 223 -7.75 -8.13 9.20
C SER A 223 -7.57 -7.91 10.70
N LEU A 224 -7.23 -8.94 11.46
CA LEU A 224 -6.91 -8.82 12.88
C LEU A 224 -5.63 -8.00 13.11
N LEU A 225 -4.59 -8.29 12.33
CA LEU A 225 -3.33 -7.55 12.39
C LEU A 225 -3.51 -6.09 11.97
N ASP A 226 -4.34 -5.82 10.95
CA ASP A 226 -4.65 -4.47 10.48
C ASP A 226 -5.34 -3.61 11.54
N VAL A 227 -6.22 -4.20 12.37
CA VAL A 227 -6.81 -3.52 13.53
C VAL A 227 -5.73 -3.10 14.53
N ALA A 228 -4.77 -3.98 14.81
CA ALA A 228 -3.67 -3.68 15.71
C ALA A 228 -2.71 -2.63 15.12
N TRP A 229 -2.41 -2.69 13.83
CA TRP A 229 -1.61 -1.68 13.14
C TRP A 229 -2.20 -0.27 13.23
N ARG A 230 -3.52 -0.16 13.16
CA ARG A 230 -4.19 1.16 13.27
C ARG A 230 -4.25 1.70 14.69
N GLY A 231 -4.05 0.87 15.72
CA GLY A 231 -4.18 1.27 17.12
C GLY A 231 -5.62 1.67 17.53
N GLU A 232 -6.62 1.28 16.75
CA GLU A 232 -8.03 1.71 16.93
C GLU A 232 -8.90 0.66 17.65
N ALA A 233 -8.31 -0.20 18.47
CA ALA A 233 -9.06 -1.25 19.14
C ALA A 233 -9.88 -0.72 20.33
N ALA A 234 -11.19 -0.89 20.27
CA ALA A 234 -12.08 -0.58 21.42
C ALA A 234 -11.89 -1.58 22.58
N ASP A 235 -11.51 -2.83 22.29
CA ASP A 235 -11.20 -3.89 23.26
C ASP A 235 -9.73 -4.34 23.07
N VAL A 236 -8.83 -3.64 23.76
CA VAL A 236 -7.39 -3.91 23.72
C VAL A 236 -7.06 -5.29 24.34
N ALA A 237 -7.73 -5.66 25.43
CA ALA A 237 -7.48 -6.94 26.10
C ALA A 237 -7.90 -8.12 25.22
N GLY A 238 -9.07 -8.04 24.58
CA GLY A 238 -9.51 -9.04 23.61
C GLY A 238 -8.63 -9.11 22.37
N LEU A 239 -8.11 -7.95 21.89
CA LEU A 239 -7.16 -7.91 20.79
C LEU A 239 -5.83 -8.59 21.17
N LEU A 240 -5.27 -8.29 22.33
CA LEU A 240 -4.06 -8.94 22.85
C LEU A 240 -4.24 -10.46 22.93
N GLY A 241 -5.38 -10.93 23.48
CA GLY A 241 -5.69 -12.36 23.53
C GLY A 241 -5.62 -13.02 22.16
N ARG A 242 -6.25 -12.41 21.16
CA ARG A 242 -6.26 -12.94 19.78
C ARG A 242 -4.89 -12.87 19.10
N LEU A 243 -4.11 -11.81 19.33
CA LEU A 243 -2.74 -11.71 18.78
C LEU A 243 -1.84 -12.83 19.33
N ARG A 244 -1.99 -13.18 20.60
CA ARG A 244 -1.24 -14.27 21.27
C ARG A 244 -1.51 -15.64 20.68
N GLU A 245 -2.70 -15.86 20.11
CA GLU A 245 -3.05 -17.10 19.42
C GLU A 245 -2.35 -17.25 18.05
N LEU A 246 -1.83 -16.14 17.49
CA LEU A 246 -1.13 -16.17 16.20
C LEU A 246 0.36 -16.46 16.42
N ASP A 247 0.84 -17.53 15.77
CA ASP A 247 2.28 -17.83 15.73
C ASP A 247 2.97 -17.06 14.60
N LEU A 248 2.98 -15.73 14.72
CA LEU A 248 3.55 -14.80 13.74
C LEU A 248 4.39 -13.74 14.43
N ALA A 249 5.57 -13.46 13.88
CA ALA A 249 6.45 -12.40 14.41
C ALA A 249 5.78 -11.01 14.34
N GLU A 250 4.98 -10.75 13.32
CA GLU A 250 4.19 -9.52 13.20
C GLU A 250 3.16 -9.39 14.34
N ALA A 251 2.47 -10.47 14.69
CA ALA A 251 1.54 -10.45 15.82
C ALA A 251 2.25 -10.16 17.14
N ARG A 252 3.44 -10.73 17.36
CA ARG A 252 4.28 -10.43 18.52
C ARG A 252 4.77 -8.99 18.55
N PHE A 253 5.15 -8.44 17.39
CA PHE A 253 5.51 -7.04 17.30
C PHE A 253 4.34 -6.14 17.69
N LEU A 254 3.14 -6.40 17.19
CA LEU A 254 1.93 -5.63 17.50
C LEU A 254 1.50 -5.81 18.96
N GLU A 255 1.61 -7.02 19.53
CA GLU A 255 1.43 -7.28 20.95
C GLU A 255 2.35 -6.39 21.78
N ALA A 256 3.65 -6.36 21.45
CA ALA A 256 4.63 -5.54 22.17
C ALA A 256 4.34 -4.04 22.05
N GLN A 257 3.85 -3.57 20.89
CA GLN A 257 3.42 -2.17 20.71
C GLN A 257 2.25 -1.82 21.64
N LEU A 258 1.25 -2.69 21.73
CA LEU A 258 0.09 -2.50 22.61
C LEU A 258 0.50 -2.55 24.09
N LEU A 259 1.37 -3.49 24.48
CA LEU A 259 1.91 -3.56 25.84
C LEU A 259 2.68 -2.30 26.20
N LEU A 260 3.53 -1.80 25.32
CA LEU A 260 4.28 -0.57 25.54
C LEU A 260 3.36 0.65 25.69
N ALA A 261 2.31 0.76 24.86
CA ALA A 261 1.33 1.83 24.95
C ALA A 261 0.53 1.83 26.28
N HIS A 262 0.59 0.73 27.03
CA HIS A 262 -0.06 0.56 28.35
C HIS A 262 0.95 0.45 29.49
N ASP A 263 2.17 0.97 29.31
CA ASP A 263 3.23 1.00 30.32
C ASP A 263 3.80 -0.38 30.74
N HIS A 264 3.56 -1.44 29.95
CA HIS A 264 4.08 -2.78 30.18
C HIS A 264 5.40 -3.02 29.42
N ALA A 265 6.38 -2.12 29.55
CA ALA A 265 7.64 -2.18 28.79
C ALA A 265 8.45 -3.47 29.02
N GLY A 266 8.41 -4.05 30.25
CA GLY A 266 9.09 -5.31 30.59
C GLY A 266 8.53 -6.48 29.77
N GLU A 267 7.20 -6.65 29.78
CA GLU A 267 6.52 -7.70 29.01
C GLU A 267 6.71 -7.50 27.50
N ALA A 268 6.63 -6.26 27.03
CA ALA A 268 6.89 -5.90 25.63
C ALA A 268 8.30 -6.35 25.20
N LEU A 269 9.30 -6.15 26.04
CA LEU A 269 10.68 -6.59 25.78
C LEU A 269 10.78 -8.12 25.64
N GLU A 270 10.17 -8.87 26.56
CA GLU A 270 10.18 -10.34 26.52
C GLU A 270 9.53 -10.86 25.23
N VAL A 271 8.38 -10.30 24.84
CA VAL A 271 7.67 -10.65 23.60
C VAL A 271 8.54 -10.38 22.38
N LEU A 272 9.20 -9.21 22.30
CA LEU A 272 10.07 -8.88 21.15
C LEU A 272 11.36 -9.67 21.12
N GLU A 273 11.96 -10.00 22.27
CA GLU A 273 13.14 -10.86 22.31
C GLU A 273 12.81 -12.28 21.81
N ALA A 274 11.62 -12.80 22.15
CA ALA A 274 11.14 -14.08 21.60
C ALA A 274 10.88 -13.99 20.08
N ALA A 275 10.24 -12.92 19.60
CA ALA A 275 10.00 -12.72 18.17
C ALA A 275 11.30 -12.61 17.37
N ALA A 276 12.31 -11.90 17.90
CA ALA A 276 13.62 -11.74 17.27
C ALA A 276 14.45 -13.02 17.20
N ALA A 277 14.12 -14.03 18.01
CA ALA A 277 14.75 -15.35 17.95
C ALA A 277 14.16 -16.26 16.85
N GLY A 278 13.00 -15.90 16.28
CA GLY A 278 12.30 -16.62 15.23
C GLY A 278 12.53 -16.06 13.84
N ASP A 279 11.65 -16.41 12.91
CA ASP A 279 11.62 -15.82 11.56
C ASP A 279 10.70 -14.58 11.56
N PHE A 280 11.29 -13.41 11.32
CA PHE A 280 10.60 -12.12 11.29
C PHE A 280 10.82 -11.36 9.97
N ARG A 281 11.06 -12.07 8.87
CA ARG A 281 11.34 -11.46 7.56
C ARG A 281 10.11 -10.90 6.87
N GLU A 282 8.93 -11.38 7.22
CA GLU A 282 7.67 -10.94 6.60
C GLU A 282 6.71 -10.33 7.65
N PRO A 283 5.98 -9.24 7.30
CA PRO A 283 6.08 -8.45 6.08
C PRO A 283 7.42 -7.70 5.99
N TYR A 284 7.83 -7.29 4.79
CA TYR A 284 9.16 -6.73 4.49
C TYR A 284 9.58 -5.56 5.40
N LEU A 285 8.62 -4.77 5.89
CA LEU A 285 8.86 -3.65 6.82
C LEU A 285 9.17 -4.11 8.26
N LEU A 286 8.75 -5.33 8.63
CA LEU A 286 8.80 -5.81 10.00
C LEU A 286 10.23 -5.90 10.58
N PRO A 287 11.26 -6.40 9.85
CA PRO A 287 12.61 -6.50 10.38
C PRO A 287 13.15 -5.16 10.92
N GLY A 288 12.98 -4.08 10.15
CA GLY A 288 13.42 -2.74 10.55
C GLY A 288 12.72 -2.23 11.78
N LEU A 289 11.38 -2.32 11.79
CA LEU A 289 10.54 -1.89 12.90
C LEU A 289 10.84 -2.70 14.19
N LEU A 290 10.90 -4.02 14.07
CA LEU A 290 11.14 -4.92 15.20
C LEU A 290 12.50 -4.64 15.83
N LEU A 291 13.57 -4.54 15.03
CA LEU A 291 14.92 -4.31 15.55
C LEU A 291 15.05 -2.92 16.16
N ALA A 292 14.48 -1.87 15.56
CA ALA A 292 14.50 -0.53 16.13
C ALA A 292 13.75 -0.49 17.47
N ARG A 293 12.55 -1.08 17.54
CA ARG A 293 11.76 -1.15 18.77
C ARG A 293 12.44 -2.00 19.85
N LEU A 294 13.05 -3.11 19.47
CA LEU A 294 13.84 -3.95 20.39
C LEU A 294 15.01 -3.18 21.00
N GLY A 295 15.68 -2.33 20.19
CA GLY A 295 16.71 -1.43 20.67
C GLY A 295 16.17 -0.45 21.71
N GLN A 296 15.04 0.20 21.45
CA GLN A 296 14.38 1.12 22.37
C GLN A 296 14.01 0.45 23.69
N LEU A 297 13.38 -0.72 23.65
CA LEU A 297 12.99 -1.46 24.87
C LEU A 297 14.20 -1.93 25.69
N ARG A 298 15.30 -2.31 25.02
CA ARG A 298 16.55 -2.66 25.68
C ARG A 298 17.21 -1.46 26.37
N ASP A 299 17.13 -0.26 25.78
CA ASP A 299 17.59 0.97 26.42
C ASP A 299 16.76 1.27 27.68
N LEU A 300 15.43 1.18 27.62
CA LEU A 300 14.55 1.35 28.78
C LEU A 300 14.88 0.35 29.91
N ALA A 301 15.29 -0.86 29.54
CA ALA A 301 15.72 -1.89 30.51
C ALA A 301 17.20 -1.75 30.98
N GLY A 302 17.90 -0.68 30.59
CA GLY A 302 19.31 -0.45 30.92
C GLY A 302 20.29 -1.38 30.19
N LYS A 303 19.88 -2.12 29.18
CA LYS A 303 20.68 -3.09 28.42
C LYS A 303 21.36 -2.44 27.20
N ARG A 304 22.11 -1.34 27.44
CA ARG A 304 22.64 -0.45 26.36
C ARG A 304 23.43 -1.20 25.27
N ASP A 305 24.32 -2.11 25.61
CA ASP A 305 25.13 -2.83 24.63
C ASP A 305 24.26 -3.67 23.67
N ARG A 306 23.22 -4.31 24.22
CA ARG A 306 22.24 -5.07 23.42
C ARG A 306 21.33 -4.16 22.61
N ALA A 307 21.01 -2.97 23.11
CA ALA A 307 20.26 -1.96 22.35
C ALA A 307 21.05 -1.51 21.12
N LEU A 308 22.34 -1.19 21.29
CA LEU A 308 23.23 -0.81 20.18
C LEU A 308 23.37 -1.92 19.12
N GLN A 309 23.37 -3.20 19.54
CA GLN A 309 23.35 -4.32 18.58
C GLN A 309 22.08 -4.34 17.74
N ALA A 310 20.92 -4.12 18.35
CA ALA A 310 19.64 -4.09 17.66
C ALA A 310 19.55 -2.92 16.67
N TYR A 311 19.94 -1.71 17.08
CA TYR A 311 19.99 -0.54 16.19
C TYR A 311 20.94 -0.74 15.00
N ARG A 312 22.14 -1.29 15.22
CA ARG A 312 23.07 -1.64 14.14
C ARG A 312 22.45 -2.68 13.20
N GLY A 313 21.74 -3.67 13.75
CA GLY A 313 21.01 -4.66 12.96
C GLY A 313 19.96 -4.02 12.05
N ALA A 314 19.16 -3.09 12.59
CA ALA A 314 18.18 -2.34 11.80
C ALA A 314 18.85 -1.58 10.66
N LEU A 315 19.90 -0.80 10.96
CA LEU A 315 20.60 0.04 9.98
C LEU A 315 21.42 -0.77 8.94
N ALA A 316 21.68 -2.05 9.19
CA ALA A 316 22.38 -2.95 8.26
C ALA A 316 21.45 -3.62 7.24
N LEU A 317 20.13 -3.47 7.38
CA LEU A 317 19.16 -4.01 6.41
C LEU A 317 19.25 -3.26 5.09
N GLY A 318 18.98 -3.94 3.96
CA GLY A 318 19.00 -3.35 2.63
C GLY A 318 17.96 -2.24 2.45
N TRP A 319 16.85 -2.31 3.21
CA TRP A 319 15.84 -1.27 3.32
C TRP A 319 15.23 -1.28 4.73
N VAL A 320 14.85 -0.11 5.22
CA VAL A 320 14.26 0.12 6.54
C VAL A 320 13.25 1.25 6.42
N PRO A 321 12.03 1.11 6.98
CA PRO A 321 11.07 2.22 7.07
C PRO A 321 11.71 3.47 7.69
N ALA A 322 11.32 4.65 7.23
CA ALA A 322 11.91 5.92 7.65
C ALA A 322 11.88 6.09 9.19
N GLU A 323 10.73 5.81 9.81
CA GLU A 323 10.59 5.90 11.27
C GLU A 323 11.50 4.92 12.04
N ALA A 324 11.71 3.71 11.51
CA ALA A 324 12.59 2.73 12.13
C ALA A 324 14.07 3.14 11.97
N ARG A 325 14.43 3.72 10.82
CA ARG A 325 15.76 4.27 10.56
C ARG A 325 16.06 5.42 11.52
N GLU A 326 15.17 6.41 11.61
CA GLU A 326 15.30 7.56 12.49
C GLU A 326 15.42 7.14 13.95
N ALA A 327 14.57 6.20 14.39
CA ALA A 327 14.63 5.64 15.74
C ALA A 327 15.97 4.94 16.01
N ALA A 328 16.47 4.13 15.07
CA ALA A 328 17.74 3.44 15.21
C ALA A 328 18.93 4.43 15.21
N GLU A 329 18.93 5.44 14.35
CA GLU A 329 19.97 6.48 14.31
C GLU A 329 19.97 7.32 15.61
N ALA A 330 18.79 7.70 16.11
CA ALA A 330 18.67 8.39 17.39
C ALA A 330 19.19 7.50 18.54
N GLY A 331 18.78 6.23 18.55
CA GLY A 331 19.22 5.25 19.53
C GLY A 331 20.74 4.98 19.48
N MET A 332 21.38 5.07 18.34
CA MET A 332 22.85 5.00 18.23
C MET A 332 23.54 6.19 18.92
N ARG A 333 22.94 7.38 18.88
CA ARG A 333 23.51 8.60 19.48
C ARG A 333 23.29 8.68 20.98
N ALA A 334 22.09 8.31 21.46
CA ALA A 334 21.74 8.37 22.88
C ALA A 334 20.79 7.21 23.24
N PRO A 335 20.79 6.75 24.53
CA PRO A 335 19.78 5.78 24.96
C PRO A 335 18.37 6.35 24.78
N PHE A 336 17.46 5.49 24.33
CA PHE A 336 16.04 5.85 24.22
C PHE A 336 15.44 6.02 25.64
N ALA A 337 14.66 7.09 25.81
CA ALA A 337 13.88 7.36 27.00
C ALA A 337 12.45 7.72 26.60
N LEU A 338 11.46 7.36 27.41
CA LEU A 338 10.09 7.86 27.20
C LEU A 338 10.04 9.36 27.48
N PRO A 339 9.25 10.15 26.74
CA PRO A 339 9.04 11.56 27.06
C PRO A 339 8.50 11.70 28.49
N ALA A 340 8.95 12.73 29.21
CA ALA A 340 8.40 13.02 30.52
C ALA A 340 6.90 13.34 30.41
N ALA A 341 6.12 12.87 31.39
CA ALA A 341 4.64 12.99 31.35
C ALA A 341 4.13 14.45 31.22
N ASP A 342 4.97 15.45 31.51
CA ASP A 342 4.64 16.87 31.38
C ASP A 342 4.80 17.47 29.96
N GLU A 343 5.37 16.73 29.01
CA GLU A 343 5.57 17.17 27.62
C GLU A 343 4.52 16.59 26.65
N ALA A 344 3.55 15.83 27.13
CA ALA A 344 2.41 15.40 26.32
C ALA A 344 1.50 16.59 26.06
N ASP A 345 1.57 17.11 24.83
CA ASP A 345 0.74 18.20 24.31
C ASP A 345 -0.74 17.92 24.63
N PRO A 346 -1.46 18.83 25.31
CA PRO A 346 -2.89 18.62 25.51
C PRO A 346 -3.59 18.72 24.15
N ALA A 347 -4.19 17.62 23.72
CA ALA A 347 -4.96 17.46 22.48
C ALA A 347 -6.16 18.44 22.37
#